data_3e01e0099b682c8b66c73ce0bdf02d5b
#
_entry.id   3e01e0099b682c8b66c73ce0bdf02d5b
#
_cell.length_a   1.000
_cell.length_b   1.000
_cell.length_c   1.000
_cell.angle_alpha   90.00
_cell.angle_beta   90.00
_cell.angle_gamma   90.00
#
_symmetry.space_group_name_H-M   'P 1'
#
loop_
_entity.id
_entity.type
_entity.pdbx_description
1 polymer ?
#
loop_
_entity_poly.entity_id
_entity_poly.type
_entity_poly.pdbx_seq_one_letter_code
_entity_poly.pdbx_strand_id
1 'polypeptide(L)'
;MGKLGISIYPEKTTEKEVLDYIDKAGEAGFSRIFSCLLSANESREVILEKFRRINWHAKEKGFEIILDVNPRVFNDLGISYDNLSFFKEMNADGVRLDIGFTGLQESIMTFNKENLKIEINMSNITHYIDTIMDYRPNRDNLIGCHNFYPHIYTGLGLDFFKKCTENFAKYGLRTAAFITSQAENTFGPWPVTQGLPTLEMHRDLPMIVQFKHFVALEMIDDIIISNCYPTDEELEEFKKVRKDMVSFSVSLEENIPEIEKKIVLEEFHYSRGDAPENLIRSSNSRVKYKGHEFKLFNAPEIIRKGDIIIESSEFGHYAGELMIAKKEMRNTGKSNVVGRISEEEIFLIDYIKPWQKFSFVEK
;
A
#
# COMPACT_ATOMS: atom_id res chain seq x y z
N MET A 1 -10.82 -4.65 -3.17
CA MET A 1 -9.53 -4.36 -2.58
C MET A 1 -8.44 -4.94 -3.44
N GLY A 2 -7.37 -4.20 -3.65
CA GLY A 2 -6.26 -4.61 -4.50
C GLY A 2 -5.37 -5.70 -3.87
N LYS A 3 -4.31 -6.04 -4.54
CA LYS A 3 -3.38 -7.10 -4.16
C LYS A 3 -2.19 -6.54 -3.37
N LEU A 4 -1.67 -7.32 -2.42
CA LEU A 4 -0.31 -7.14 -1.94
C LEU A 4 0.66 -7.78 -2.94
N GLY A 5 1.73 -7.07 -3.25
CA GLY A 5 2.75 -7.53 -4.19
C GLY A 5 4.14 -7.54 -3.61
N ILE A 6 5.00 -8.34 -4.22
CA ILE A 6 6.44 -8.37 -3.99
C ILE A 6 7.17 -8.09 -5.29
N SER A 7 8.40 -7.59 -5.20
CA SER A 7 9.33 -7.56 -6.34
C SER A 7 10.28 -8.74 -6.28
N ILE A 8 10.67 -9.26 -7.43
CA ILE A 8 11.72 -10.27 -7.55
C ILE A 8 12.72 -9.86 -8.64
N TYR A 9 14.00 -10.15 -8.41
CA TYR A 9 15.09 -9.82 -9.33
C TYR A 9 15.98 -11.05 -9.54
N PRO A 10 15.53 -12.02 -10.37
CA PRO A 10 16.19 -13.30 -10.53
C PRO A 10 17.64 -13.24 -11.03
N GLU A 11 18.02 -12.13 -11.67
CA GLU A 11 19.40 -11.90 -12.13
C GLU A 11 20.38 -11.51 -11.00
N LYS A 12 19.87 -11.17 -9.80
CA LYS A 12 20.67 -10.71 -8.66
C LYS A 12 20.88 -11.76 -7.58
N THR A 13 20.20 -12.89 -7.68
CA THR A 13 20.14 -13.89 -6.62
C THR A 13 19.94 -15.30 -7.20
N THR A 14 19.98 -16.33 -6.36
CA THR A 14 19.75 -17.70 -6.79
C THR A 14 18.28 -18.02 -7.00
N GLU A 15 17.97 -18.93 -7.91
CA GLU A 15 16.60 -19.41 -8.15
C GLU A 15 15.95 -19.91 -6.85
N LYS A 16 16.71 -20.65 -6.02
CA LYS A 16 16.22 -21.16 -4.73
C LYS A 16 15.75 -20.03 -3.81
N GLU A 17 16.55 -18.98 -3.65
CA GLU A 17 16.18 -17.83 -2.79
C GLU A 17 14.91 -17.12 -3.30
N VAL A 18 14.75 -17.02 -4.62
CA VAL A 18 13.54 -16.45 -5.22
C VAL A 18 12.31 -17.31 -4.91
N LEU A 19 12.42 -18.64 -5.07
CA LEU A 19 11.30 -19.55 -4.80
C LEU A 19 10.92 -19.56 -3.31
N ASP A 20 11.91 -19.61 -2.42
CA ASP A 20 11.70 -19.54 -0.96
C ASP A 20 11.00 -18.22 -0.57
N TYR A 21 11.35 -17.09 -1.20
CA TYR A 21 10.71 -15.81 -0.97
C TYR A 21 9.26 -15.76 -1.47
N ILE A 22 9.00 -16.33 -2.66
CA ILE A 22 7.63 -16.43 -3.19
C ILE A 22 6.75 -17.24 -2.24
N ASP A 23 7.26 -18.34 -1.69
CA ASP A 23 6.52 -19.18 -0.74
C ASP A 23 6.18 -18.41 0.54
N LYS A 24 7.17 -17.79 1.18
CA LYS A 24 6.97 -16.95 2.38
C LYS A 24 5.98 -15.81 2.15
N ALA A 25 6.13 -15.10 1.04
CA ALA A 25 5.22 -14.00 0.69
C ALA A 25 3.79 -14.52 0.46
N GLY A 26 3.63 -15.65 -0.21
CA GLY A 26 2.32 -16.30 -0.40
C GLY A 26 1.64 -16.64 0.93
N GLU A 27 2.39 -17.20 1.89
CA GLU A 27 1.92 -17.48 3.24
C GLU A 27 1.53 -16.21 4.02
N ALA A 28 2.19 -15.08 3.75
CA ALA A 28 1.86 -13.76 4.30
C ALA A 28 0.69 -13.07 3.57
N GLY A 29 0.09 -13.71 2.55
CA GLY A 29 -1.09 -13.23 1.84
C GLY A 29 -0.79 -12.27 0.69
N PHE A 30 0.44 -12.28 0.18
CA PHE A 30 0.81 -11.60 -1.06
C PHE A 30 0.36 -12.43 -2.27
N SER A 31 0.00 -11.76 -3.36
CA SER A 31 -0.57 -12.42 -4.54
C SER A 31 -0.27 -11.70 -5.86
N ARG A 32 0.70 -10.78 -5.85
CA ARG A 32 1.19 -10.11 -7.05
C ARG A 32 2.72 -10.10 -7.05
N ILE A 33 3.32 -10.29 -8.23
CA ILE A 33 4.76 -10.16 -8.45
C ILE A 33 5.00 -9.05 -9.48
N PHE A 34 5.92 -8.16 -9.14
CA PHE A 34 6.62 -7.30 -10.06
C PHE A 34 8.02 -7.87 -10.32
N SER A 35 8.43 -7.95 -11.58
CA SER A 35 9.79 -8.35 -11.93
C SER A 35 10.32 -7.54 -13.10
N CYS A 36 11.58 -7.12 -13.04
CA CYS A 36 12.17 -6.19 -14.00
C CYS A 36 13.04 -6.95 -15.02
N LEU A 37 12.74 -6.81 -16.31
CA LEU A 37 13.57 -7.32 -17.41
C LEU A 37 14.57 -6.29 -17.93
N LEU A 38 14.55 -5.04 -17.43
CA LEU A 38 15.40 -3.95 -17.90
C LEU A 38 16.89 -4.18 -17.63
N SER A 39 17.21 -4.99 -16.62
CA SER A 39 18.58 -5.35 -16.22
C SER A 39 19.06 -6.69 -16.77
N ALA A 40 18.22 -7.44 -17.49
CA ALA A 40 18.59 -8.72 -18.07
C ALA A 40 19.50 -8.53 -19.29
N ASN A 41 20.70 -9.14 -19.23
CA ASN A 41 21.72 -9.09 -20.29
C ASN A 41 22.03 -10.45 -20.92
N GLU A 42 21.19 -11.45 -20.64
CA GLU A 42 21.33 -12.83 -21.11
C GLU A 42 20.63 -13.01 -22.47
N SER A 43 20.86 -14.17 -23.13
CA SER A 43 20.14 -14.46 -24.40
C SER A 43 18.64 -14.65 -24.14
N ARG A 44 17.84 -14.46 -25.19
CA ARG A 44 16.38 -14.63 -25.15
C ARG A 44 15.95 -15.98 -24.57
N GLU A 45 16.66 -17.04 -24.96
CA GLU A 45 16.37 -18.42 -24.55
C GLU A 45 16.65 -18.61 -23.05
N VAL A 46 17.75 -18.07 -22.55
CA VAL A 46 18.13 -18.15 -21.13
C VAL A 46 17.14 -17.37 -20.26
N ILE A 47 16.78 -16.16 -20.67
CA ILE A 47 15.77 -15.33 -20.00
C ILE A 47 14.44 -16.09 -19.95
N LEU A 48 13.96 -16.60 -21.09
CA LEU A 48 12.71 -17.35 -21.19
C LEU A 48 12.69 -18.54 -20.24
N GLU A 49 13.73 -19.38 -20.27
CA GLU A 49 13.81 -20.60 -19.46
C GLU A 49 13.78 -20.28 -17.96
N LYS A 50 14.60 -19.31 -17.52
CA LYS A 50 14.73 -18.90 -16.13
C LYS A 50 13.41 -18.31 -15.59
N PHE A 51 12.86 -17.33 -16.27
CA PHE A 51 11.62 -16.69 -15.84
C PHE A 51 10.43 -17.64 -15.93
N ARG A 52 10.37 -18.52 -16.91
CA ARG A 52 9.31 -19.51 -17.06
C ARG A 52 9.20 -20.43 -15.84
N ARG A 53 10.31 -20.91 -15.30
CA ARG A 53 10.33 -21.80 -14.11
C ARG A 53 9.87 -21.05 -12.86
N ILE A 54 10.43 -19.86 -12.61
CA ILE A 54 10.08 -19.04 -11.45
C ILE A 54 8.60 -18.62 -11.49
N ASN A 55 8.16 -18.14 -12.64
CA ASN A 55 6.79 -17.68 -12.82
C ASN A 55 5.79 -18.85 -12.74
N TRP A 56 6.17 -20.04 -13.21
CA TRP A 56 5.34 -21.22 -13.03
C TRP A 56 5.09 -21.53 -11.55
N HIS A 57 6.14 -21.55 -10.74
CA HIS A 57 6.04 -21.74 -9.29
C HIS A 57 5.14 -20.66 -8.65
N ALA A 58 5.34 -19.40 -9.00
CA ALA A 58 4.52 -18.31 -8.51
C ALA A 58 3.04 -18.47 -8.91
N LYS A 59 2.75 -18.93 -10.12
CA LYS A 59 1.38 -19.21 -10.58
C LYS A 59 0.71 -20.32 -9.76
N GLU A 60 1.42 -21.38 -9.42
CA GLU A 60 0.90 -22.44 -8.57
C GLU A 60 0.56 -21.93 -7.15
N LYS A 61 1.21 -20.86 -6.69
CA LYS A 61 0.92 -20.17 -5.43
C LYS A 61 -0.15 -19.06 -5.58
N GLY A 62 -0.72 -18.87 -6.78
CA GLY A 62 -1.80 -17.91 -7.03
C GLY A 62 -1.36 -16.48 -7.30
N PHE A 63 -0.10 -16.24 -7.59
CA PHE A 63 0.38 -14.89 -7.92
C PHE A 63 0.00 -14.44 -9.33
N GLU A 64 -0.33 -13.16 -9.47
CA GLU A 64 -0.37 -12.41 -10.72
C GLU A 64 1.00 -11.81 -10.99
N ILE A 65 1.52 -12.00 -12.19
CA ILE A 65 2.91 -11.65 -12.54
C ILE A 65 2.93 -10.57 -13.59
N ILE A 66 3.54 -9.42 -13.27
CA ILE A 66 3.73 -8.29 -14.16
C ILE A 66 5.23 -8.09 -14.40
N LEU A 67 5.63 -8.11 -15.69
CA LEU A 67 7.02 -7.96 -16.11
C LEU A 67 7.29 -6.53 -16.58
N ASP A 68 8.26 -5.85 -15.98
CA ASP A 68 8.64 -4.48 -16.32
C ASP A 68 9.62 -4.45 -17.48
N VAL A 69 9.28 -3.71 -18.52
CA VAL A 69 10.00 -3.63 -19.79
C VAL A 69 10.00 -2.19 -20.34
N ASN A 70 10.78 -1.97 -21.38
CA ASN A 70 10.75 -0.74 -22.17
C ASN A 70 10.89 -1.07 -23.66
N PRO A 71 10.74 -0.11 -24.59
CA PRO A 71 10.88 -0.34 -26.03
C PRO A 71 12.22 -0.94 -26.45
N ARG A 72 13.31 -0.68 -25.70
CA ARG A 72 14.61 -1.30 -25.97
C ARG A 72 14.56 -2.82 -25.76
N VAL A 73 13.96 -3.27 -24.65
CA VAL A 73 13.78 -4.71 -24.38
C VAL A 73 12.96 -5.38 -25.48
N PHE A 74 11.91 -4.71 -26.00
CA PHE A 74 11.15 -5.21 -27.14
C PHE A 74 12.06 -5.43 -28.36
N ASN A 75 12.88 -4.45 -28.70
CA ASN A 75 13.80 -4.56 -29.84
C ASN A 75 14.86 -5.65 -29.62
N ASP A 76 15.50 -5.68 -28.46
CA ASP A 76 16.59 -6.63 -28.12
C ASP A 76 16.08 -8.08 -28.11
N LEU A 77 14.84 -8.31 -27.73
CA LEU A 77 14.21 -9.64 -27.70
C LEU A 77 13.37 -9.96 -28.96
N GLY A 78 13.33 -9.05 -29.94
CA GLY A 78 12.56 -9.23 -31.18
C GLY A 78 11.06 -9.35 -30.96
N ILE A 79 10.53 -8.59 -29.99
CA ILE A 79 9.10 -8.54 -29.64
C ILE A 79 8.47 -7.33 -30.31
N SER A 80 7.21 -7.43 -30.68
CA SER A 80 6.44 -6.31 -31.21
C SER A 80 5.19 -6.03 -30.36
N TYR A 81 4.65 -4.81 -30.44
CA TYR A 81 3.46 -4.42 -29.68
C TYR A 81 2.18 -5.17 -30.12
N ASP A 82 2.16 -5.78 -31.29
CA ASP A 82 1.06 -6.58 -31.82
C ASP A 82 1.22 -8.10 -31.57
N ASN A 83 2.36 -8.53 -31.00
CA ASN A 83 2.62 -9.90 -30.61
C ASN A 83 3.34 -10.01 -29.27
N LEU A 84 2.58 -10.31 -28.22
CA LEU A 84 3.05 -10.41 -26.84
C LEU A 84 3.23 -11.88 -26.39
N SER A 85 3.21 -12.85 -27.31
CA SER A 85 3.30 -14.29 -26.99
C SER A 85 4.52 -14.65 -26.16
N PHE A 86 5.65 -13.96 -26.33
CA PHE A 86 6.86 -14.16 -25.55
C PHE A 86 6.62 -14.03 -24.02
N PHE A 87 5.86 -13.02 -23.61
CA PHE A 87 5.54 -12.84 -22.20
C PHE A 87 4.59 -13.93 -21.68
N LYS A 88 3.69 -14.41 -22.54
CA LYS A 88 2.82 -15.55 -22.22
C LYS A 88 3.61 -16.84 -22.05
N GLU A 89 4.61 -17.07 -22.87
CA GLU A 89 5.52 -18.21 -22.76
C GLU A 89 6.32 -18.19 -21.44
N MET A 90 6.55 -16.98 -20.87
CA MET A 90 7.14 -16.78 -19.54
C MET A 90 6.13 -16.95 -18.39
N ASN A 91 4.89 -17.35 -18.65
CA ASN A 91 3.80 -17.40 -17.67
C ASN A 91 3.45 -16.05 -17.02
N ALA A 92 3.70 -14.92 -17.70
CA ALA A 92 3.29 -13.61 -17.23
C ALA A 92 1.76 -13.39 -17.38
N ASP A 93 1.22 -12.52 -16.54
CA ASP A 93 -0.17 -12.04 -16.61
C ASP A 93 -0.25 -10.62 -17.16
N GLY A 94 0.87 -9.93 -17.25
CA GLY A 94 0.92 -8.59 -17.82
C GLY A 94 2.34 -8.08 -18.03
N VAL A 95 2.40 -6.93 -18.70
CA VAL A 95 3.63 -6.22 -19.04
C VAL A 95 3.48 -4.78 -18.59
N ARG A 96 4.46 -4.29 -17.80
CA ARG A 96 4.56 -2.88 -17.45
C ARG A 96 5.50 -2.17 -18.42
N LEU A 97 5.03 -1.07 -18.95
CA LEU A 97 5.83 -0.19 -19.80
C LEU A 97 6.44 0.92 -18.94
N ASP A 98 7.73 0.80 -18.60
CA ASP A 98 8.45 1.85 -17.86
C ASP A 98 8.50 3.13 -18.69
N ILE A 99 8.83 3.00 -19.97
CA ILE A 99 8.66 4.01 -21.00
C ILE A 99 7.68 3.47 -22.03
N GLY A 100 6.63 4.25 -22.35
CA GLY A 100 5.63 3.86 -23.32
C GLY A 100 6.02 4.15 -24.76
N PHE A 101 5.07 3.93 -25.65
CA PHE A 101 5.16 4.23 -27.10
C PHE A 101 4.44 5.56 -27.41
N THR A 102 3.36 5.52 -28.18
CA THR A 102 2.66 6.74 -28.65
C THR A 102 1.22 6.90 -28.18
N GLY A 103 0.72 5.97 -27.38
CA GLY A 103 -0.68 5.88 -26.94
C GLY A 103 -1.52 4.94 -27.82
N LEU A 104 -1.36 4.96 -29.13
CA LEU A 104 -2.05 4.05 -30.04
C LEU A 104 -1.58 2.61 -29.87
N GLN A 105 -0.27 2.38 -29.77
CA GLN A 105 0.29 1.05 -29.55
C GLN A 105 -0.19 0.45 -28.23
N GLU A 106 -0.19 1.23 -27.15
CA GLU A 106 -0.71 0.78 -25.85
C GLU A 106 -2.18 0.36 -25.95
N SER A 107 -2.99 1.18 -26.63
CA SER A 107 -4.39 0.83 -26.87
C SER A 107 -4.52 -0.49 -27.64
N ILE A 108 -3.74 -0.70 -28.71
CA ILE A 108 -3.72 -1.96 -29.47
C ILE A 108 -3.27 -3.12 -28.59
N MET A 109 -2.20 -2.95 -27.79
CA MET A 109 -1.68 -3.96 -26.87
C MET A 109 -2.76 -4.47 -25.90
N THR A 110 -3.70 -3.63 -25.45
CA THR A 110 -4.77 -4.07 -24.55
C THR A 110 -5.73 -5.09 -25.15
N PHE A 111 -5.75 -5.26 -26.47
CA PHE A 111 -6.53 -6.27 -27.21
C PHE A 111 -5.74 -7.54 -27.54
N ASN A 112 -4.57 -7.73 -26.91
CA ASN A 112 -3.72 -8.90 -27.18
C ASN A 112 -4.47 -10.24 -26.95
N LYS A 113 -4.12 -11.26 -27.75
CA LYS A 113 -4.76 -12.58 -27.73
C LYS A 113 -4.41 -13.40 -26.49
N GLU A 114 -3.31 -13.06 -25.84
CA GLU A 114 -2.78 -13.70 -24.64
C GLU A 114 -3.50 -13.26 -23.36
N ASN A 115 -4.39 -12.26 -23.48
CA ASN A 115 -5.12 -11.64 -22.37
C ASN A 115 -4.20 -11.09 -21.28
N LEU A 116 -3.05 -10.53 -21.68
CA LEU A 116 -2.11 -9.87 -20.78
C LEU A 116 -2.58 -8.47 -20.41
N LYS A 117 -2.36 -8.10 -19.16
CA LYS A 117 -2.53 -6.72 -18.69
C LYS A 117 -1.42 -5.84 -19.26
N ILE A 118 -1.75 -4.60 -19.61
CA ILE A 118 -0.82 -3.57 -20.00
C ILE A 118 -0.79 -2.54 -18.88
N GLU A 119 0.34 -2.45 -18.19
CA GLU A 119 0.53 -1.56 -17.07
C GLU A 119 1.35 -0.36 -17.48
N ILE A 120 0.82 0.84 -17.23
CA ILE A 120 1.40 2.10 -17.64
C ILE A 120 2.06 2.79 -16.44
N ASN A 121 3.26 3.34 -16.66
CA ASN A 121 3.92 4.20 -15.69
C ASN A 121 3.08 5.47 -15.45
N MET A 122 2.66 5.67 -14.19
CA MET A 122 1.80 6.78 -13.79
C MET A 122 2.53 7.88 -13.00
N SER A 123 3.85 7.80 -12.85
CA SER A 123 4.66 8.74 -12.07
C SER A 123 5.00 10.06 -12.78
N ASN A 124 4.16 10.50 -13.68
CA ASN A 124 4.32 11.78 -14.35
C ASN A 124 2.97 12.47 -14.61
N ILE A 125 2.99 13.80 -14.72
CA ILE A 125 1.80 14.59 -15.07
C ILE A 125 1.88 14.94 -16.56
N THR A 126 1.47 13.99 -17.40
CA THR A 126 1.33 14.19 -18.84
C THR A 126 -0.07 13.76 -19.27
N HIS A 127 -0.48 14.15 -20.49
CA HIS A 127 -1.73 13.68 -21.09
C HIS A 127 -1.59 12.28 -21.71
N TYR A 128 -0.58 11.51 -21.32
CA TYR A 128 -0.31 10.21 -21.93
C TYR A 128 -1.44 9.22 -21.74
N ILE A 129 -1.94 9.08 -20.51
CA ILE A 129 -3.10 8.21 -20.26
C ILE A 129 -4.35 8.70 -21.00
N ASP A 130 -4.56 10.03 -21.10
CA ASP A 130 -5.68 10.60 -21.85
C ASP A 130 -5.57 10.24 -23.34
N THR A 131 -4.37 10.32 -23.92
CA THR A 131 -4.09 9.90 -25.30
C THR A 131 -4.40 8.42 -25.53
N ILE A 132 -3.97 7.54 -24.61
CA ILE A 132 -4.31 6.10 -24.68
C ILE A 132 -5.82 5.91 -24.67
N MET A 133 -6.53 6.61 -23.79
CA MET A 133 -7.99 6.51 -23.64
C MET A 133 -8.76 7.06 -24.84
N ASP A 134 -8.23 8.07 -25.54
CA ASP A 134 -8.79 8.57 -26.80
C ASP A 134 -8.82 7.50 -27.91
N TYR A 135 -7.85 6.58 -27.88
CA TYR A 135 -7.79 5.42 -28.79
C TYR A 135 -8.66 4.23 -28.35
N ARG A 136 -9.50 4.40 -27.31
CA ARG A 136 -10.48 3.39 -26.84
C ARG A 136 -9.87 2.02 -26.53
N PRO A 137 -8.92 1.92 -25.58
CA PRO A 137 -8.32 0.65 -25.18
C PRO A 137 -9.36 -0.32 -24.56
N ASN A 138 -9.04 -1.60 -24.54
CA ASN A 138 -9.70 -2.53 -23.65
C ASN A 138 -9.34 -2.23 -22.20
N ARG A 139 -10.24 -1.55 -21.49
CA ARG A 139 -9.99 -1.04 -20.13
C ARG A 139 -9.76 -2.15 -19.12
N ASP A 140 -10.31 -3.34 -19.33
CA ASP A 140 -10.11 -4.48 -18.42
C ASP A 140 -8.66 -4.96 -18.43
N ASN A 141 -7.92 -4.69 -19.51
CA ASN A 141 -6.50 -5.01 -19.65
C ASN A 141 -5.56 -3.81 -19.44
N LEU A 142 -6.07 -2.65 -19.06
CA LEU A 142 -5.27 -1.45 -18.83
C LEU A 142 -5.19 -1.14 -17.32
N ILE A 143 -3.99 -1.05 -16.78
CA ILE A 143 -3.73 -0.75 -15.38
C ILE A 143 -2.58 0.26 -15.25
N GLY A 144 -2.40 0.84 -14.08
CA GLY A 144 -1.34 1.81 -13.81
C GLY A 144 -0.48 1.43 -12.62
N CYS A 145 0.81 1.79 -12.67
CA CYS A 145 1.73 1.61 -11.56
C CYS A 145 2.70 2.78 -11.46
N HIS A 146 2.88 3.31 -10.26
CA HIS A 146 3.93 4.29 -9.98
C HIS A 146 5.33 3.68 -10.14
N ASN A 147 6.34 4.52 -10.23
CA ASN A 147 7.74 4.13 -10.09
C ASN A 147 8.11 4.00 -8.61
N PHE A 148 9.19 3.27 -8.36
CA PHE A 148 10.00 3.38 -7.14
C PHE A 148 11.28 4.15 -7.43
N TYR A 149 11.91 4.72 -6.39
CA TYR A 149 13.02 5.65 -6.52
C TYR A 149 14.22 5.22 -5.65
N PRO A 150 15.26 4.60 -6.27
CA PRO A 150 16.38 4.00 -5.53
C PRO A 150 17.33 5.01 -4.87
N HIS A 151 17.37 6.25 -5.38
CA HIS A 151 18.24 7.31 -4.86
C HIS A 151 17.47 8.17 -3.85
N ILE A 152 18.08 8.44 -2.68
CA ILE A 152 17.53 9.33 -1.66
C ILE A 152 17.19 10.71 -2.23
N TYR A 153 16.10 11.30 -1.79
CA TYR A 153 15.54 12.59 -2.22
C TYR A 153 14.95 12.64 -3.64
N THR A 154 14.82 11.49 -4.31
CA THR A 154 14.24 11.45 -5.66
C THR A 154 12.82 10.89 -5.72
N GLY A 155 12.30 10.36 -4.60
CA GLY A 155 10.92 9.87 -4.50
C GLY A 155 9.89 10.98 -4.69
N LEU A 156 8.65 10.60 -5.02
CA LEU A 156 7.58 11.57 -5.25
C LEU A 156 7.20 12.31 -3.96
N GLY A 157 6.96 13.60 -4.10
CA GLY A 157 6.22 14.36 -3.10
C GLY A 157 4.72 13.96 -3.12
N LEU A 158 4.08 13.99 -1.96
CA LEU A 158 2.71 13.50 -1.78
C LEU A 158 1.68 14.20 -2.69
N ASP A 159 1.77 15.53 -2.84
CA ASP A 159 0.81 16.28 -3.67
C ASP A 159 0.97 15.97 -5.16
N PHE A 160 2.21 15.74 -5.61
CA PHE A 160 2.48 15.31 -6.98
C PHE A 160 1.97 13.89 -7.22
N PHE A 161 2.23 12.97 -6.28
CA PHE A 161 1.72 11.62 -6.30
C PHE A 161 0.18 11.59 -6.43
N LYS A 162 -0.54 12.38 -5.60
CA LYS A 162 -2.01 12.48 -5.67
C LYS A 162 -2.48 12.90 -7.06
N LYS A 163 -1.90 13.96 -7.62
CA LYS A 163 -2.24 14.45 -8.96
C LYS A 163 -2.00 13.39 -10.05
N CYS A 164 -0.87 12.67 -9.99
CA CYS A 164 -0.59 11.58 -10.91
C CYS A 164 -1.64 10.47 -10.80
N THR A 165 -1.98 10.07 -9.57
CA THR A 165 -2.95 9.00 -9.31
C THR A 165 -4.35 9.38 -9.78
N GLU A 166 -4.79 10.62 -9.56
CA GLU A 166 -6.08 11.15 -10.00
C GLU A 166 -6.28 11.06 -11.52
N ASN A 167 -5.21 11.20 -12.31
CA ASN A 167 -5.28 11.05 -13.76
C ASN A 167 -5.70 9.64 -14.20
N PHE A 168 -5.36 8.61 -13.44
CA PHE A 168 -5.77 7.23 -13.69
C PHE A 168 -7.11 6.91 -13.03
N ALA A 169 -7.32 7.39 -11.81
CA ALA A 169 -8.54 7.18 -11.04
C ALA A 169 -9.79 7.71 -11.74
N LYS A 170 -9.71 8.83 -12.48
CA LYS A 170 -10.84 9.38 -13.27
C LYS A 170 -11.38 8.42 -14.33
N TYR A 171 -10.56 7.44 -14.76
CA TYR A 171 -10.95 6.39 -15.68
C TYR A 171 -11.33 5.09 -14.99
N GLY A 172 -11.23 5.01 -13.65
CA GLY A 172 -11.50 3.80 -12.87
C GLY A 172 -10.48 2.68 -13.14
N LEU A 173 -9.25 3.03 -13.51
CA LEU A 173 -8.19 2.06 -13.75
C LEU A 173 -7.59 1.61 -12.42
N ARG A 174 -7.26 0.30 -12.33
CA ARG A 174 -6.53 -0.27 -11.19
C ARG A 174 -5.14 0.34 -11.11
N THR A 175 -4.73 0.73 -9.91
CA THR A 175 -3.50 1.46 -9.64
C THR A 175 -2.58 0.71 -8.70
N ALA A 176 -1.27 0.92 -8.81
CA ALA A 176 -0.26 0.34 -7.93
C ALA A 176 0.80 1.35 -7.50
N ALA A 177 1.39 1.12 -6.32
CA ALA A 177 2.54 1.88 -5.82
C ALA A 177 3.46 0.99 -4.97
N PHE A 178 4.68 1.47 -4.72
CA PHE A 178 5.70 0.72 -4.03
C PHE A 178 5.95 1.24 -2.60
N ILE A 179 6.15 0.27 -1.71
CA ILE A 179 6.71 0.43 -0.37
C ILE A 179 8.09 -0.22 -0.33
N THR A 180 8.91 0.12 0.65
CA THR A 180 10.28 -0.38 0.76
C THR A 180 10.54 -1.00 2.13
N SER A 181 11.17 -2.18 2.15
CA SER A 181 11.68 -2.81 3.37
C SER A 181 12.85 -1.99 3.94
N GLN A 182 12.96 -1.97 5.26
CA GLN A 182 14.08 -1.37 6.00
C GLN A 182 15.17 -2.40 6.36
N ALA A 183 15.03 -3.66 5.91
CA ALA A 183 16.02 -4.71 6.17
C ALA A 183 17.40 -4.33 5.63
N GLU A 184 18.44 -4.72 6.34
CA GLU A 184 19.81 -4.55 5.88
C GLU A 184 20.10 -5.37 4.62
N ASN A 185 21.01 -4.89 3.77
CA ASN A 185 21.46 -5.57 2.55
C ASN A 185 20.36 -5.84 1.52
N THR A 186 19.26 -5.13 1.55
CA THR A 186 18.26 -5.21 0.49
C THR A 186 18.81 -4.71 -0.84
N PHE A 187 18.28 -5.24 -1.93
CA PHE A 187 18.67 -4.87 -3.29
C PHE A 187 17.44 -4.67 -4.18
N GLY A 188 17.65 -3.97 -5.27
CA GLY A 188 16.71 -3.78 -6.36
C GLY A 188 17.37 -4.06 -7.70
N PRO A 189 16.77 -3.69 -8.84
CA PRO A 189 17.34 -3.95 -10.16
C PRO A 189 18.56 -3.08 -10.45
N TRP A 190 18.72 -1.95 -9.75
CA TRP A 190 19.79 -0.97 -9.97
C TRP A 190 20.88 -1.05 -8.89
N PRO A 191 22.10 -0.52 -9.15
CA PRO A 191 23.19 -0.52 -8.16
C PRO A 191 22.92 0.37 -6.94
N VAL A 192 22.05 1.39 -7.07
CA VAL A 192 21.70 2.30 -5.98
C VAL A 192 20.53 1.70 -5.18
N THR A 193 20.72 1.55 -3.87
CA THR A 193 19.77 0.89 -2.96
C THR A 193 19.59 1.67 -1.66
N GLN A 194 19.21 2.94 -1.77
CA GLN A 194 18.95 3.80 -0.61
C GLN A 194 17.46 3.78 -0.23
N GLY A 195 16.85 2.60 -0.17
CA GLY A 195 15.41 2.39 -0.15
C GLY A 195 14.80 2.58 -1.55
N LEU A 196 13.68 1.97 -1.81
CA LEU A 196 13.00 2.00 -3.11
C LEU A 196 11.49 2.34 -2.98
N PRO A 197 11.09 3.40 -2.24
CA PRO A 197 9.68 3.76 -2.13
C PRO A 197 9.19 4.54 -3.34
N THR A 198 7.87 4.59 -3.54
CA THR A 198 7.23 5.57 -4.44
C THR A 198 7.24 6.97 -3.84
N LEU A 199 6.82 7.11 -2.59
CA LEU A 199 6.79 8.38 -1.87
C LEU A 199 8.09 8.62 -1.12
N GLU A 200 8.71 9.81 -1.27
CA GLU A 200 9.93 10.12 -0.54
C GLU A 200 9.73 10.05 0.99
N MET A 201 8.59 10.51 1.48
CA MET A 201 8.28 10.46 2.91
C MET A 201 8.18 9.04 3.50
N HIS A 202 8.14 8.01 2.67
CA HIS A 202 8.12 6.61 3.11
C HIS A 202 9.51 6.04 3.36
N ARG A 203 10.56 6.68 2.86
CA ARG A 203 11.92 6.11 2.75
C ARG A 203 12.45 5.53 4.06
N ASP A 204 12.25 6.23 5.17
CA ASP A 204 12.77 5.86 6.49
C ASP A 204 11.66 5.34 7.45
N LEU A 205 10.43 5.16 6.94
CA LEU A 205 9.34 4.65 7.75
C LEU A 205 9.34 3.11 7.76
N PRO A 206 8.93 2.46 8.86
CA PRO A 206 8.67 1.03 8.87
C PRO A 206 7.73 0.63 7.72
N MET A 207 7.98 -0.51 7.08
CA MET A 207 7.25 -0.94 5.88
C MET A 207 5.73 -1.03 6.12
N ILE A 208 5.32 -1.49 7.29
CA ILE A 208 3.91 -1.56 7.67
C ILE A 208 3.25 -0.18 7.80
N VAL A 209 3.99 0.84 8.21
CA VAL A 209 3.49 2.24 8.31
C VAL A 209 3.30 2.84 6.92
N GLN A 210 4.22 2.57 5.98
CA GLN A 210 4.07 2.95 4.58
C GLN A 210 2.80 2.35 3.97
N PHE A 211 2.54 1.06 4.23
CA PHE A 211 1.32 0.36 3.82
C PHE A 211 0.08 1.03 4.41
N LYS A 212 0.04 1.26 5.72
CA LYS A 212 -1.09 1.93 6.40
C LYS A 212 -1.35 3.33 5.83
N HIS A 213 -0.31 4.04 5.41
CA HIS A 213 -0.47 5.36 4.76
C HIS A 213 -1.20 5.23 3.41
N PHE A 214 -0.82 4.28 2.54
CA PHE A 214 -1.57 4.05 1.30
C PHE A 214 -3.02 3.63 1.55
N VAL A 215 -3.28 2.82 2.59
CA VAL A 215 -4.64 2.46 3.01
C VAL A 215 -5.42 3.71 3.46
N ALA A 216 -4.79 4.62 4.24
CA ALA A 216 -5.41 5.87 4.70
C ALA A 216 -5.74 6.81 3.53
N LEU A 217 -4.89 6.87 2.51
CA LEU A 217 -5.11 7.69 1.32
C LEU A 217 -6.29 7.20 0.46
N GLU A 218 -6.59 5.90 0.46
CA GLU A 218 -7.66 5.29 -0.38
C GLU A 218 -7.51 5.62 -1.89
N MET A 219 -6.28 5.67 -2.39
CA MET A 219 -5.99 6.08 -3.77
C MET A 219 -5.29 5.00 -4.58
N ILE A 220 -4.76 3.97 -3.92
CA ILE A 220 -3.97 2.90 -4.54
C ILE A 220 -4.63 1.56 -4.27
N ASP A 221 -4.77 0.75 -5.33
CA ASP A 221 -5.35 -0.59 -5.23
C ASP A 221 -4.30 -1.62 -4.78
N ASP A 222 -3.17 -1.69 -5.49
CA ASP A 222 -2.11 -2.67 -5.21
C ASP A 222 -0.91 -2.01 -4.55
N ILE A 223 -0.38 -2.64 -3.52
CA ILE A 223 0.79 -2.16 -2.79
C ILE A 223 1.90 -3.21 -2.89
N ILE A 224 3.06 -2.82 -3.42
CA ILE A 224 4.13 -3.73 -3.81
C ILE A 224 5.40 -3.43 -3.00
N ILE A 225 6.01 -4.45 -2.40
CA ILE A 225 7.35 -4.33 -1.82
C ILE A 225 8.36 -4.25 -2.96
N SER A 226 9.16 -3.19 -3.02
CA SER A 226 10.03 -2.88 -4.15
C SER A 226 11.40 -3.52 -4.10
N ASN A 227 11.93 -3.80 -2.91
CA ASN A 227 13.27 -4.35 -2.70
C ASN A 227 13.25 -5.77 -2.12
N CYS A 228 14.28 -6.55 -2.39
CA CYS A 228 14.49 -7.91 -1.89
C CYS A 228 15.65 -7.92 -0.87
N TYR A 229 15.59 -8.63 0.21
CA TYR A 229 14.44 -9.34 0.74
C TYR A 229 14.00 -8.65 2.02
N PRO A 230 12.70 -8.46 2.27
CA PRO A 230 12.23 -8.05 3.58
C PRO A 230 12.55 -9.15 4.61
N THR A 231 12.56 -8.80 5.89
CA THR A 231 12.69 -9.80 6.95
C THR A 231 11.42 -10.62 7.11
N ASP A 232 11.53 -11.78 7.76
CA ASP A 232 10.36 -12.60 8.07
C ASP A 232 9.41 -11.85 9.01
N GLU A 233 9.93 -11.03 9.94
CA GLU A 233 9.15 -10.20 10.84
C GLU A 233 8.35 -9.14 10.08
N GLU A 234 8.97 -8.45 9.11
CA GLU A 234 8.27 -7.48 8.27
C GLU A 234 7.11 -8.13 7.47
N LEU A 235 7.29 -9.37 6.98
CA LEU A 235 6.21 -10.09 6.29
C LEU A 235 5.10 -10.54 7.26
N GLU A 236 5.45 -10.99 8.47
CA GLU A 236 4.47 -11.41 9.48
C GLU A 236 3.57 -10.27 9.97
N GLU A 237 4.06 -9.01 9.96
CA GLU A 237 3.24 -7.85 10.30
C GLU A 237 2.02 -7.70 9.38
N PHE A 238 2.14 -8.07 8.09
CA PHE A 238 1.02 -8.01 7.14
C PHE A 238 -0.10 -9.02 7.43
N LYS A 239 0.18 -10.10 8.16
CA LYS A 239 -0.84 -11.05 8.61
C LYS A 239 -1.73 -10.48 9.72
N LYS A 240 -1.22 -9.50 10.48
CA LYS A 240 -1.87 -8.93 11.66
C LYS A 240 -2.74 -7.72 11.35
N VAL A 241 -2.55 -7.07 10.20
CA VAL A 241 -3.25 -5.84 9.85
C VAL A 241 -4.36 -6.07 8.84
N ARG A 242 -5.38 -5.24 8.93
CA ARG A 242 -6.46 -5.21 7.94
C ARG A 242 -5.99 -4.47 6.68
N LYS A 243 -6.38 -5.01 5.53
CA LYS A 243 -6.04 -4.41 4.23
C LYS A 243 -7.11 -3.41 3.75
N ASP A 244 -8.29 -3.45 4.36
CA ASP A 244 -9.49 -2.69 3.96
C ASP A 244 -9.77 -1.47 4.84
N MET A 245 -8.96 -1.25 5.88
CA MET A 245 -9.05 -0.08 6.75
C MET A 245 -7.73 0.17 7.49
N VAL A 246 -7.55 1.39 7.97
CA VAL A 246 -6.37 1.72 8.79
C VAL A 246 -6.49 1.02 10.15
N SER A 247 -5.44 0.29 10.52
CA SER A 247 -5.30 -0.32 11.86
C SER A 247 -4.17 0.38 12.59
N PHE A 248 -4.50 1.29 13.52
CA PHE A 248 -3.49 2.00 14.30
C PHE A 248 -2.87 1.08 15.35
N SER A 249 -1.54 1.07 15.44
CA SER A 249 -0.81 0.44 16.55
C SER A 249 -0.90 1.34 17.78
N VAL A 250 -1.31 0.76 18.93
CA VAL A 250 -1.58 1.55 20.14
C VAL A 250 -0.94 0.94 21.37
N SER A 251 -0.54 1.82 22.30
CA SER A 251 -0.22 1.48 23.68
C SER A 251 -1.37 1.96 24.55
N LEU A 252 -1.94 1.05 25.36
CA LEU A 252 -3.03 1.36 26.27
C LEU A 252 -2.49 1.77 27.65
N GLU A 253 -3.28 2.55 28.39
CA GLU A 253 -2.98 2.88 29.77
C GLU A 253 -3.04 1.63 30.66
N GLU A 254 -2.13 1.49 31.64
CA GLU A 254 -2.00 0.29 32.48
C GLU A 254 -3.29 -0.07 33.25
N ASN A 255 -4.04 0.96 33.68
CA ASN A 255 -5.25 0.79 34.48
C ASN A 255 -6.53 1.05 33.68
N ILE A 256 -6.49 0.84 32.36
CA ILE A 256 -7.67 1.04 31.51
C ILE A 256 -8.79 0.07 31.96
N PRO A 257 -10.01 0.57 32.23
CA PRO A 257 -11.12 -0.32 32.58
C PRO A 257 -11.49 -1.25 31.41
N GLU A 258 -12.04 -2.42 31.74
CA GLU A 258 -12.31 -3.51 30.78
C GLU A 258 -13.20 -3.07 29.59
N ILE A 259 -14.23 -2.26 29.88
CA ILE A 259 -15.14 -1.79 28.81
C ILE A 259 -14.45 -0.81 27.89
N GLU A 260 -13.63 0.10 28.40
CA GLU A 260 -12.85 1.05 27.59
C GLU A 260 -11.80 0.31 26.74
N LYS A 261 -11.11 -0.70 27.31
CA LYS A 261 -10.20 -1.58 26.55
C LYS A 261 -10.95 -2.28 25.43
N LYS A 262 -12.12 -2.84 25.71
CA LYS A 262 -12.98 -3.49 24.71
C LYS A 262 -13.43 -2.51 23.62
N ILE A 263 -13.80 -1.28 23.99
CA ILE A 263 -14.17 -0.24 23.04
C ILE A 263 -12.99 0.01 22.06
N VAL A 264 -11.77 0.15 22.56
CA VAL A 264 -10.62 0.41 21.70
C VAL A 264 -10.34 -0.78 20.79
N LEU A 265 -10.20 -1.99 21.31
CA LEU A 265 -9.62 -3.12 20.57
C LEU A 265 -10.62 -3.98 19.82
N GLU A 266 -11.88 -4.05 20.25
CA GLU A 266 -12.87 -5.00 19.72
C GLU A 266 -14.01 -4.34 18.96
N GLU A 267 -14.27 -3.03 19.17
CA GLU A 267 -15.39 -2.36 18.53
C GLU A 267 -15.02 -1.84 17.12
N PHE A 268 -16.06 -1.70 16.31
CA PHE A 268 -15.91 -1.15 14.98
C PHE A 268 -15.94 0.37 15.02
N HIS A 269 -14.92 1.02 14.44
CA HIS A 269 -14.78 2.47 14.42
C HIS A 269 -14.96 3.06 13.01
N TYR A 270 -15.50 4.28 12.97
CA TYR A 270 -15.52 5.12 11.78
C TYR A 270 -15.43 6.58 12.19
N SER A 271 -14.78 7.38 11.35
CA SER A 271 -14.78 8.83 11.50
C SER A 271 -16.17 9.39 11.18
N ARG A 272 -16.72 10.23 12.04
CA ARG A 272 -18.01 10.88 11.76
C ARG A 272 -17.93 11.77 10.53
N GLY A 273 -19.09 11.95 9.86
CA GLY A 273 -19.22 12.79 8.67
C GLY A 273 -19.06 14.30 8.93
N ASP A 274 -19.24 14.75 10.19
CA ASP A 274 -19.05 16.12 10.64
C ASP A 274 -17.63 16.43 11.11
N ALA A 275 -16.62 16.07 10.34
CA ALA A 275 -15.18 16.12 10.62
C ALA A 275 -14.75 17.35 11.48
N PRO A 276 -14.65 17.26 12.81
CA PRO A 276 -14.21 18.37 13.65
C PRO A 276 -12.72 18.65 13.44
N GLU A 277 -12.33 19.88 13.73
CA GLU A 277 -10.94 20.35 13.49
C GLU A 277 -9.91 19.62 14.34
N ASN A 278 -10.24 19.36 15.61
CA ASN A 278 -9.27 18.90 16.61
C ASN A 278 -9.34 17.41 16.91
N LEU A 279 -10.39 16.72 16.47
CA LEU A 279 -10.68 15.34 16.85
C LEU A 279 -11.16 14.51 15.66
N ILE A 280 -10.84 13.22 15.64
CA ILE A 280 -11.63 12.21 14.95
C ILE A 280 -12.60 11.65 15.97
N ARG A 281 -13.88 11.57 15.65
CA ARG A 281 -14.93 11.10 16.56
C ARG A 281 -15.54 9.80 16.03
N SER A 282 -15.65 8.79 16.91
CA SER A 282 -16.36 7.54 16.63
C SER A 282 -17.46 7.36 17.68
N SER A 283 -18.70 7.61 17.29
CA SER A 283 -19.83 7.64 18.24
C SER A 283 -20.53 6.29 18.44
N ASN A 284 -20.04 5.23 17.80
CA ASN A 284 -20.69 3.91 17.88
C ASN A 284 -20.71 3.36 19.31
N SER A 285 -19.59 3.48 20.03
CA SER A 285 -19.43 2.97 21.40
C SER A 285 -20.41 3.62 22.39
N ARG A 286 -20.60 4.94 22.35
CA ARG A 286 -21.56 5.61 23.24
C ARG A 286 -23.01 5.14 23.04
N VAL A 287 -23.36 4.74 21.81
CA VAL A 287 -24.70 4.20 21.52
C VAL A 287 -24.84 2.79 22.06
N LYS A 288 -23.81 1.95 21.79
CA LYS A 288 -23.78 0.53 22.20
C LYS A 288 -23.76 0.37 23.73
N TYR A 289 -22.99 1.18 24.41
CA TYR A 289 -22.79 1.11 25.87
C TYR A 289 -23.63 2.17 26.61
N LYS A 290 -24.75 2.62 26.04
CA LYS A 290 -25.65 3.59 26.67
C LYS A 290 -26.13 3.09 28.04
N GLY A 291 -25.90 3.88 29.08
CA GLY A 291 -26.26 3.55 30.46
C GLY A 291 -25.13 2.92 31.27
N HIS A 292 -24.01 2.58 30.65
CA HIS A 292 -22.79 2.23 31.38
C HIS A 292 -22.19 3.47 32.05
N GLU A 293 -21.65 3.32 33.26
CA GLU A 293 -20.95 4.37 34.00
C GLU A 293 -19.46 4.38 33.59
N PHE A 294 -19.05 5.32 32.76
CA PHE A 294 -17.65 5.57 32.42
C PHE A 294 -17.01 6.46 33.48
N LYS A 295 -16.36 5.83 34.46
CA LYS A 295 -15.70 6.54 35.58
C LYS A 295 -14.49 7.31 35.07
N LEU A 296 -14.24 8.47 35.68
CA LEU A 296 -13.01 9.19 35.48
C LEU A 296 -11.87 8.44 36.14
N PHE A 297 -10.77 8.11 35.37
CA PHE A 297 -9.61 7.40 35.90
C PHE A 297 -8.27 7.99 35.45
N ASN A 298 -8.20 8.54 34.22
CA ASN A 298 -6.96 9.15 33.69
C ASN A 298 -7.33 10.40 32.87
N ALA A 299 -7.31 11.57 33.49
CA ALA A 299 -7.63 12.87 32.87
C ALA A 299 -6.44 13.81 33.00
N PRO A 300 -5.34 13.65 32.20
CA PRO A 300 -4.22 14.57 32.22
C PRO A 300 -4.64 15.98 31.82
N GLU A 301 -3.92 17.00 32.27
CA GLU A 301 -4.22 18.41 31.94
C GLU A 301 -4.18 18.69 30.43
N ILE A 302 -3.27 18.02 29.72
CA ILE A 302 -3.07 18.16 28.29
C ILE A 302 -3.34 16.85 27.59
N ILE A 303 -4.18 16.87 26.58
CA ILE A 303 -4.38 15.81 25.59
C ILE A 303 -3.47 16.13 24.41
N ARG A 304 -2.63 15.17 24.01
CA ARG A 304 -1.64 15.33 22.94
C ARG A 304 -2.16 14.76 21.63
N LYS A 305 -1.63 15.23 20.49
CA LYS A 305 -1.92 14.59 19.19
C LYS A 305 -1.57 13.11 19.24
N GLY A 306 -2.51 12.24 18.82
CA GLY A 306 -2.36 10.78 18.87
C GLY A 306 -2.94 10.11 20.11
N ASP A 307 -3.37 10.88 21.12
CA ASP A 307 -4.06 10.31 22.27
C ASP A 307 -5.44 9.79 21.89
N ILE A 308 -5.79 8.64 22.43
CA ILE A 308 -7.11 8.02 22.31
C ILE A 308 -7.91 8.40 23.56
N ILE A 309 -9.11 8.91 23.33
CA ILE A 309 -9.95 9.47 24.37
C ILE A 309 -11.25 8.67 24.43
N ILE A 310 -11.73 8.40 25.64
CA ILE A 310 -13.10 7.95 25.89
C ILE A 310 -13.72 8.91 26.91
N GLU A 311 -14.86 9.51 26.52
CA GLU A 311 -15.54 10.49 27.39
C GLU A 311 -16.14 9.85 28.61
N SER A 312 -15.86 10.42 29.80
CA SER A 312 -16.46 9.96 31.05
C SER A 312 -17.95 10.31 31.15
N SER A 313 -18.63 9.71 32.13
CA SER A 313 -20.05 9.97 32.41
C SER A 313 -20.35 11.42 32.78
N GLU A 314 -19.33 12.20 33.16
CA GLU A 314 -19.49 13.64 33.42
C GLU A 314 -19.87 14.46 32.16
N PHE A 315 -19.63 13.94 30.96
CA PHE A 315 -20.10 14.50 29.71
C PHE A 315 -21.52 14.08 29.32
N GLY A 316 -22.20 13.30 30.16
CA GLY A 316 -23.61 12.95 29.96
C GLY A 316 -23.87 12.26 28.61
N HIS A 317 -24.44 13.01 27.67
CA HIS A 317 -24.80 12.48 26.36
C HIS A 317 -23.58 11.91 25.53
N TYR A 318 -22.38 12.36 25.82
CA TYR A 318 -21.16 11.93 25.12
C TYR A 318 -20.42 10.79 25.83
N ALA A 319 -20.89 10.36 26.99
CA ALA A 319 -20.27 9.27 27.75
C ALA A 319 -20.02 8.03 26.90
N GLY A 320 -18.79 7.53 26.92
CA GLY A 320 -18.36 6.36 26.15
C GLY A 320 -18.06 6.62 24.66
N GLU A 321 -18.11 7.89 24.18
CA GLU A 321 -17.66 8.20 22.81
C GLU A 321 -16.15 8.08 22.70
N LEU A 322 -15.65 7.31 21.73
CA LEU A 322 -14.23 7.23 21.41
C LEU A 322 -13.83 8.36 20.49
N MET A 323 -12.70 9.01 20.79
CA MET A 323 -12.11 10.03 19.94
C MET A 323 -10.60 9.86 19.81
N ILE A 324 -10.01 10.38 18.71
CA ILE A 324 -8.56 10.48 18.50
C ILE A 324 -8.21 11.96 18.40
N ALA A 325 -7.23 12.41 19.18
CA ALA A 325 -6.76 13.78 19.15
C ALA A 325 -5.91 14.06 17.90
N LYS A 326 -6.31 15.04 17.08
CA LYS A 326 -5.59 15.55 15.90
C LYS A 326 -4.59 16.63 16.25
N LYS A 327 -4.77 17.29 17.38
CA LYS A 327 -3.93 18.39 17.87
C LYS A 327 -3.82 18.32 19.38
N GLU A 328 -2.80 18.95 19.92
CA GLU A 328 -2.70 19.19 21.35
C GLU A 328 -3.83 20.13 21.80
N MET A 329 -4.45 19.79 22.94
CA MET A 329 -5.53 20.57 23.53
C MET A 329 -5.58 20.41 25.04
N ARG A 330 -6.18 21.40 25.73
CA ARG A 330 -6.42 21.33 27.16
C ARG A 330 -7.55 20.32 27.45
N ASN A 331 -7.31 19.41 28.40
CA ASN A 331 -8.38 18.58 28.95
C ASN A 331 -9.20 19.40 29.96
N THR A 332 -10.52 19.30 29.90
CA THR A 332 -11.41 19.93 30.89
C THR A 332 -11.49 19.14 32.20
N GLY A 333 -10.70 18.07 32.33
CA GLY A 333 -10.66 17.18 33.48
C GLY A 333 -11.77 16.11 33.47
N LYS A 334 -12.44 15.91 32.34
CA LYS A 334 -13.59 14.99 32.19
C LYS A 334 -13.39 13.92 31.11
N SER A 335 -12.35 14.05 30.28
CA SER A 335 -12.02 13.09 29.23
C SER A 335 -10.93 12.16 29.69
N ASN A 336 -11.18 10.86 29.64
CA ASN A 336 -10.16 9.83 29.90
C ASN A 336 -9.27 9.68 28.68
N VAL A 337 -7.97 9.84 28.84
CA VAL A 337 -6.98 9.35 27.89
C VAL A 337 -6.75 7.88 28.18
N VAL A 338 -7.11 7.00 27.26
CA VAL A 338 -7.13 5.54 27.44
C VAL A 338 -5.95 4.83 26.76
N GLY A 339 -5.21 5.56 25.95
CA GLY A 339 -4.05 5.06 25.23
C GLY A 339 -3.53 6.07 24.22
N ARG A 340 -2.49 5.68 23.47
CA ARG A 340 -1.84 6.53 22.48
C ARG A 340 -1.44 5.73 21.25
N ILE A 341 -1.64 6.32 20.08
CA ILE A 341 -1.16 5.79 18.78
C ILE A 341 0.37 5.87 18.76
N SER A 342 1.00 4.83 18.19
CA SER A 342 2.46 4.78 18.00
C SER A 342 3.00 6.01 17.28
N GLU A 343 4.13 6.52 17.72
CA GLU A 343 4.69 7.81 17.27
C GLU A 343 4.86 7.87 15.75
N GLU A 344 5.35 6.79 15.14
CA GLU A 344 5.55 6.65 13.72
C GLU A 344 4.26 6.60 12.89
N GLU A 345 3.09 6.43 13.54
CA GLU A 345 1.78 6.37 12.90
C GLU A 345 0.91 7.62 13.16
N ILE A 346 1.33 8.54 14.04
CA ILE A 346 0.54 9.73 14.40
C ILE A 346 0.17 10.58 13.18
N PHE A 347 1.06 10.68 12.19
CA PHE A 347 0.80 11.46 10.97
C PHE A 347 -0.37 10.88 10.13
N LEU A 348 -0.66 9.58 10.25
CA LEU A 348 -1.76 8.93 9.52
C LEU A 348 -3.13 9.50 9.91
N ILE A 349 -3.26 10.05 11.10
CA ILE A 349 -4.49 10.68 11.60
C ILE A 349 -4.95 11.82 10.67
N ASP A 350 -4.00 12.53 10.05
CA ASP A 350 -4.29 13.67 9.17
C ASP A 350 -4.92 13.25 7.83
N TYR A 351 -4.87 11.95 7.50
CA TYR A 351 -5.42 11.39 6.26
C TYR A 351 -6.76 10.68 6.45
N ILE A 352 -7.23 10.52 7.69
CA ILE A 352 -8.53 9.89 7.96
C ILE A 352 -9.66 10.82 7.51
N LYS A 353 -10.44 10.34 6.53
CA LYS A 353 -11.55 11.07 5.93
C LYS A 353 -12.85 10.87 6.71
N PRO A 354 -13.85 11.77 6.54
CA PRO A 354 -15.22 11.51 7.00
C PRO A 354 -15.74 10.16 6.50
N TRP A 355 -16.37 9.39 7.39
CA TRP A 355 -16.92 8.04 7.16
C TRP A 355 -15.89 6.93 6.92
N GLN A 356 -14.60 7.24 6.88
CA GLN A 356 -13.56 6.23 6.78
C GLN A 356 -13.52 5.36 8.05
N LYS A 357 -13.31 4.04 7.84
CA LYS A 357 -13.25 3.05 8.89
C LYS A 357 -11.81 2.91 9.38
N PHE A 358 -11.69 2.64 10.69
CA PHE A 358 -10.39 2.36 11.31
C PHE A 358 -10.55 1.40 12.48
N SER A 359 -9.45 0.83 12.90
CA SER A 359 -9.34 -0.07 14.06
C SER A 359 -8.05 0.19 14.81
N PHE A 360 -7.88 -0.50 15.93
CA PHE A 360 -6.66 -0.44 16.72
C PHE A 360 -6.12 -1.85 16.96
N VAL A 361 -4.79 -1.96 17.08
CA VAL A 361 -4.07 -3.18 17.40
C VAL A 361 -3.10 -2.85 18.53
N GLU A 362 -3.20 -3.58 19.64
CA GLU A 362 -2.29 -3.42 20.80
C GLU A 362 -0.87 -3.86 20.39
N LYS A 363 0.15 -3.04 20.72
CA LYS A 363 1.58 -3.35 20.50
C LYS A 363 2.07 -4.44 21.44
#